data_6089ecace141bfad1d6caddb73b980c1
#
_entry.id   6089ecace141bfad1d6caddb73b980c1
#
_cell.length_a   1.000
_cell.length_b   1.000
_cell.length_c   1.000
_cell.angle_alpha   90.00
_cell.angle_beta   90.00
_cell.angle_gamma   90.00
#
_symmetry.space_group_name_H-M   'P 1'
#
loop_
_entity.id
_entity.type
_entity.pdbx_description
1 polymer ?
#
loop_
_entity_poly.entity_id
_entity_poly.type
_entity_poly.pdbx_seq_one_letter_code
_entity_poly.pdbx_strand_id
1 'polypeptide(L)'
;DSSENALENILIKCEGKNVTFFLDGHYSGNDTYKGGSDTPIKHELNLITKYINTFNKTVIIVDDFRCFGLDSYPDKKFLIDMAILNKLFFTIEHDMFIMSSIIKLKV
;
A
#
# COMPACT_ATOMS: atom_id res chain seq x y z
N ASP A 1 6.59 -15.55 -14.54
CA ASP A 1 5.85 -14.52 -14.17
C ASP A 1 6.28 -13.89 -12.94
N SER A 2 6.32 -12.64 -12.86
CA SER A 2 6.70 -11.96 -11.68
C SER A 2 5.48 -11.73 -10.85
N SER A 3 5.68 -11.53 -9.58
CA SER A 3 4.56 -11.23 -8.70
C SER A 3 3.96 -9.88 -9.05
N GLU A 4 4.73 -9.01 -9.66
CA GLU A 4 4.18 -7.74 -10.08
C GLU A 4 3.14 -7.91 -11.16
N ASN A 5 3.37 -8.81 -12.10
CA ASN A 5 2.37 -9.04 -13.13
C ASN A 5 1.13 -9.69 -12.56
N ALA A 6 1.30 -10.57 -11.60
CA ALA A 6 0.14 -11.20 -10.97
C ALA A 6 -0.68 -10.17 -10.21
N LEU A 7 -0.02 -9.28 -9.51
CA LEU A 7 -0.74 -8.24 -8.77
C LEU A 7 -1.47 -7.32 -9.74
N GLU A 8 -0.80 -6.91 -10.81
CA GLU A 8 -1.44 -5.99 -11.74
C GLU A 8 -2.69 -6.62 -12.35
N ASN A 9 -2.66 -7.89 -12.66
CA ASN A 9 -3.84 -8.55 -13.20
C ASN A 9 -4.99 -8.57 -12.21
N ILE A 10 -4.68 -8.73 -10.93
CA ILE A 10 -5.70 -8.68 -9.90
C ILE A 10 -6.28 -7.27 -9.82
N LEU A 11 -5.44 -6.26 -9.88
CA LEU A 11 -5.92 -4.89 -9.76
C LEU A 11 -6.85 -4.51 -10.92
N ILE A 12 -6.53 -4.96 -12.11
CA ILE A 12 -7.37 -4.69 -13.24
C ILE A 12 -8.76 -5.29 -13.03
N LYS A 13 -8.81 -6.47 -12.43
CA LYS A 13 -10.08 -7.13 -12.22
C LYS A 13 -10.90 -6.52 -11.10
N CYS A 14 -10.30 -5.61 -10.34
CA CYS A 14 -11.02 -4.98 -9.25
C CYS A 14 -11.76 -3.72 -9.66
N GLU A 15 -11.75 -3.40 -10.93
CA GLU A 15 -12.40 -2.17 -11.38
C GLU A 15 -13.85 -2.13 -10.93
N GLY A 16 -14.26 -1.04 -10.36
CA GLY A 16 -15.62 -0.85 -9.87
C GLY A 16 -15.95 -1.54 -8.55
N LYS A 17 -14.97 -2.22 -7.97
CA LYS A 17 -15.24 -2.97 -6.77
C LYS A 17 -14.75 -2.28 -5.52
N ASN A 18 -15.23 -2.74 -4.38
CA ASN A 18 -14.74 -2.28 -3.09
C ASN A 18 -13.61 -3.21 -2.71
N VAL A 19 -12.45 -2.69 -2.48
CA VAL A 19 -11.29 -3.54 -2.23
C VAL A 19 -10.54 -3.11 -0.98
N THR A 20 -10.01 -4.08 -0.27
CA THR A 20 -9.16 -3.84 0.88
C THR A 20 -7.86 -4.57 0.64
N PHE A 21 -6.76 -3.86 0.78
CA PHE A 21 -5.45 -4.46 0.64
C PHE A 21 -4.79 -4.49 2.01
N PHE A 22 -4.22 -5.62 2.35
CA PHE A 22 -3.47 -5.73 3.59
C PHE A 22 -2.04 -6.07 3.22
N LEU A 23 -1.14 -5.14 3.45
CA LEU A 23 0.24 -5.32 3.06
C LEU A 23 1.11 -5.45 4.29
N ASP A 24 1.91 -6.51 4.29
CA ASP A 24 2.78 -6.75 5.40
C ASP A 24 4.06 -6.04 5.10
N GLY A 25 4.37 -5.03 5.85
CA GLY A 25 5.57 -4.28 5.60
C GLY A 25 6.83 -5.00 5.97
N HIS A 26 6.72 -6.09 6.68
CA HIS A 26 7.92 -6.79 7.11
C HIS A 26 8.25 -7.91 6.16
N TYR A 27 9.44 -7.89 5.53
CA TYR A 27 9.79 -8.87 4.63
C TYR A 27 10.64 -9.81 5.31
N SER A 28 10.38 -11.01 5.34
CA SER A 28 11.15 -11.89 6.03
C SER A 28 12.10 -12.43 5.22
N GLY A 29 12.85 -11.95 4.87
CA GLY A 29 13.83 -12.48 4.45
C GLY A 29 14.28 -13.21 3.54
N ASN A 30 13.81 -13.61 2.82
CA ASN A 30 14.37 -14.26 1.93
C ASN A 30 14.97 -13.50 1.02
N ASP A 31 14.94 -12.46 1.02
CA ASP A 31 15.65 -11.70 0.24
C ASP A 31 16.09 -12.00 -0.97
N THR A 32 15.31 -12.39 -1.66
CA THR A 32 15.65 -12.51 -2.96
C THR A 32 15.70 -11.18 -3.56
N TYR A 33 15.31 -10.15 -2.95
CA TYR A 33 15.26 -8.91 -3.56
C TYR A 33 16.43 -8.17 -3.19
N LYS A 34 17.40 -8.09 -4.10
CA LYS A 34 18.49 -7.47 -3.77
C LYS A 34 18.62 -6.23 -4.27
N GLY A 35 18.71 -5.52 -4.05
CA GLY A 35 18.90 -4.51 -4.55
C GLY A 35 18.61 -3.40 -4.89
N GLY A 36 18.31 -2.87 -4.64
CA GLY A 36 18.07 -1.79 -4.98
C GLY A 36 17.50 -0.95 -4.06
N SER A 37 17.14 0.19 -4.32
CA SER A 37 16.55 1.04 -3.41
C SER A 37 15.08 0.78 -3.31
N ASP A 38 14.51 0.01 -4.17
CA ASP A 38 13.09 -0.19 -4.12
C ASP A 38 12.76 -1.46 -3.37
N THR A 39 11.83 -1.40 -2.48
CA THR A 39 11.40 -2.57 -1.76
C THR A 39 10.12 -3.06 -2.39
N PRO A 40 9.78 -4.31 -2.17
CA PRO A 40 8.54 -4.83 -2.71
C PRO A 40 7.31 -4.07 -2.26
N ILE A 41 7.30 -3.58 -1.03
CA ILE A 41 6.15 -2.85 -0.55
C ILE A 41 5.97 -1.56 -1.34
N LYS A 42 7.06 -0.93 -1.72
CA LYS A 42 6.99 0.28 -2.50
C LYS A 42 6.42 0.00 -3.88
N HIS A 43 6.87 -1.09 -4.51
CA HIS A 43 6.33 -1.46 -5.80
C HIS A 43 4.86 -1.80 -5.72
N GLU A 44 4.47 -2.50 -4.68
CA GLU A 44 3.07 -2.88 -4.52
C GLU A 44 2.20 -1.66 -4.35
N LEU A 45 2.63 -0.72 -3.51
CA LEU A 45 1.84 0.48 -3.29
C LEU A 45 1.76 1.33 -4.56
N ASN A 46 2.83 1.41 -5.31
CA ASN A 46 2.81 2.18 -6.55
C ASN A 46 1.86 1.57 -7.56
N LEU A 47 1.79 0.25 -7.62
CA LEU A 47 0.87 -0.40 -8.52
C LEU A 47 -0.58 -0.18 -8.08
N ILE A 48 -0.84 -0.29 -6.80
CA ILE A 48 -2.19 -0.10 -6.29
C ILE A 48 -2.67 1.31 -6.61
N THR A 49 -1.81 2.32 -6.40
CA THR A 49 -2.23 3.68 -6.65
C THR A 49 -2.39 3.97 -8.14
N LYS A 50 -1.72 3.21 -8.98
CA LYS A 50 -1.89 3.38 -10.41
C LYS A 50 -3.32 3.07 -10.82
N TYR A 51 -3.97 2.11 -10.14
CA TYR A 51 -5.32 1.72 -10.47
C TYR A 51 -6.37 2.23 -9.49
N ILE A 52 -5.97 3.02 -8.52
CA ILE A 52 -6.84 3.34 -7.41
C ILE A 52 -8.12 4.06 -7.83
N ASN A 53 -8.04 4.84 -8.89
CA ASN A 53 -9.22 5.57 -9.33
C ASN A 53 -10.22 4.69 -10.07
N THR A 54 -9.86 3.47 -10.36
CA THR A 54 -10.79 2.56 -11.00
C THR A 54 -11.64 1.80 -9.98
N PHE A 55 -11.24 1.79 -8.71
CA PHE A 55 -11.97 1.07 -7.69
C PHE A 55 -13.12 1.91 -7.17
N ASN A 56 -14.15 1.25 -6.68
CA ASN A 56 -15.24 1.99 -6.09
C ASN A 56 -14.86 2.50 -4.70
N LYS A 57 -14.36 1.65 -3.85
CA LYS A 57 -13.91 2.04 -2.54
C LYS A 57 -12.63 1.30 -2.23
N THR A 58 -11.71 1.97 -1.60
CA THR A 58 -10.39 1.37 -1.34
C THR A 58 -9.97 1.58 0.09
N VAL A 59 -9.48 0.52 0.71
CA VAL A 59 -8.82 0.61 2.00
C VAL A 59 -7.48 -0.08 1.85
N ILE A 60 -6.42 0.56 2.27
CA ILE A 60 -5.08 -0.02 2.21
C ILE A 60 -4.52 0.00 3.62
N ILE A 61 -4.17 -1.16 4.14
CA ILE A 61 -3.62 -1.30 5.47
C ILE A 61 -2.19 -1.76 5.34
N VAL A 62 -1.27 -0.98 5.89
CA VAL A 62 0.16 -1.32 5.82
C VAL A 62 0.62 -1.61 7.23
N ASP A 63 1.02 -2.85 7.47
CA ASP A 63 1.45 -3.29 8.80
C ASP A 63 2.89 -2.89 9.06
N ASP A 64 3.29 -2.99 10.30
CA ASP A 64 4.67 -2.73 10.73
C ASP A 64 5.12 -1.31 10.38
N PHE A 65 4.28 -0.36 10.68
CA PHE A 65 4.59 1.03 10.38
C PHE A 65 5.89 1.48 11.03
N ARG A 66 6.24 0.91 12.17
CA ARG A 66 7.46 1.29 12.86
C ARG A 66 8.71 1.02 12.04
N CYS A 67 8.63 0.10 11.10
CA CYS A 67 9.80 -0.26 10.30
C CYS A 67 10.08 0.73 9.18
N PHE A 68 9.11 1.56 8.86
CA PHE A 68 9.32 2.49 7.76
C PHE A 68 10.34 3.55 8.14
N GLY A 69 11.25 3.79 7.26
CA GLY A 69 12.36 4.69 7.52
C GLY A 69 13.63 3.98 7.96
N LEU A 70 13.53 2.66 8.16
CA LEU A 70 14.69 1.91 8.57
C LEU A 70 15.18 1.03 7.44
N ASP A 71 16.45 0.84 7.38
CA ASP A 71 17.06 -0.03 6.37
C ASP A 71 16.55 0.27 4.97
N SER A 72 16.00 -0.69 4.30
CA SER A 72 15.56 -0.48 2.94
C SER A 72 14.10 -0.12 2.83
N TYR A 73 13.44 0.09 3.95
CA TYR A 73 12.04 0.47 3.87
C TYR A 73 11.90 1.92 3.41
N PRO A 74 10.84 2.24 2.71
CA PRO A 74 10.60 3.64 2.38
C PRO A 74 10.40 4.47 3.65
N ASP A 75 10.53 5.76 3.54
CA ASP A 75 10.30 6.60 4.69
C ASP A 75 8.82 6.64 5.05
N LYS A 76 8.54 6.95 6.29
CA LYS A 76 7.13 7.11 6.70
C LYS A 76 6.46 8.21 5.89
N LYS A 77 7.23 9.23 5.50
CA LYS A 77 6.68 10.29 4.69
C LYS A 77 6.18 9.79 3.36
N PHE A 78 6.77 8.74 2.84
CA PHE A 78 6.33 8.16 1.57
C PHE A 78 4.87 7.73 1.68
N LEU A 79 4.48 7.12 2.80
CA LEU A 79 3.11 6.69 2.98
C LEU A 79 2.16 7.87 3.13
N ILE A 80 2.58 8.87 3.88
CA ILE A 80 1.75 10.04 4.10
C ILE A 80 1.55 10.81 2.79
N ASP A 81 2.62 10.97 2.03
CA ASP A 81 2.52 11.67 0.75
C ASP A 81 1.64 10.91 -0.22
N MET A 82 1.71 9.59 -0.20
CA MET A 82 0.89 8.79 -1.08
C MET A 82 -0.59 8.97 -0.74
N ALA A 83 -0.92 9.02 0.54
CA ALA A 83 -2.30 9.23 0.94
C ALA A 83 -2.78 10.61 0.48
N ILE A 84 -1.96 11.62 0.65
CA ILE A 84 -2.35 12.96 0.27
C ILE A 84 -2.51 13.08 -1.24
N LEU A 85 -1.56 12.54 -1.98
CA LEU A 85 -1.62 12.64 -3.42
C LEU A 85 -2.83 11.93 -4.01
N ASN A 86 -3.25 10.87 -3.38
CA ASN A 86 -4.36 10.10 -3.89
C ASN A 86 -5.67 10.44 -3.18
N LYS A 87 -5.65 11.50 -2.38
CA LYS A 87 -6.84 12.00 -1.71
C LYS A 87 -7.47 10.95 -0.80
N LEU A 88 -6.62 10.24 -0.09
CA LEU A 88 -7.07 9.23 0.85
C LEU A 88 -6.97 9.77 2.26
N PHE A 89 -7.87 9.31 3.11
CA PHE A 89 -7.78 9.65 4.52
C PHE A 89 -6.89 8.61 5.17
N PHE A 90 -6.13 8.99 6.17
CA PHE A 90 -5.28 8.00 6.80
C PHE A 90 -5.29 8.13 8.31
N THR A 91 -5.00 7.04 8.97
CA THR A 91 -4.86 7.02 10.40
C THR A 91 -3.80 5.99 10.75
N ILE A 92 -3.23 6.09 11.93
CA ILE A 92 -2.21 5.15 12.37
C ILE A 92 -2.72 4.54 13.66
N GLU A 93 -2.90 3.22 13.67
CA GLU A 93 -3.39 2.53 14.83
C GLU A 93 -2.72 1.19 14.94
N HIS A 94 -2.33 0.81 16.13
CA HIS A 94 -1.74 -0.51 16.38
C HIS A 94 -0.59 -0.84 15.41
N ASP A 95 0.26 0.14 15.20
CA ASP A 95 1.42 -0.02 14.33
C ASP A 95 1.02 -0.27 12.87
N MET A 96 -0.18 0.14 12.48
CA MET A 96 -0.63 0.02 11.12
C MET A 96 -0.95 1.39 10.56
N PHE A 97 -0.59 1.59 9.29
CA PHE A 97 -0.94 2.82 8.60
C PHE A 97 -2.12 2.48 7.70
N ILE A 98 -3.25 3.08 7.96
CA ILE A 98 -4.48 2.73 7.28
C ILE A 98 -4.93 3.89 6.41
N MET A 99 -5.06 3.63 5.11
CA MET A 99 -5.52 4.64 4.16
C MET A 99 -6.88 4.23 3.62
N SER A 100 -7.77 5.18 3.44
CA SER A 100 -9.11 4.86 2.97
C SER A 100 -9.63 5.95 2.05
N SER A 101 -10.32 5.55 1.02
CA SER A 101 -10.93 6.51 0.12
C SER A 101 -12.27 7.02 0.65
N ILE A 102 -12.72 6.51 1.79
CA ILE A 102 -13.99 6.90 2.32
C ILE A 102 -13.88 7.46 3.69
N ILE A 103 -14.52 8.55 3.93
CA ILE A 103 -14.57 9.08 5.25
C ILE A 103 -15.68 8.36 5.95
N LYS A 104 -15.40 7.79 7.11
CA LYS A 104 -16.38 7.20 7.82
C LYS A 104 -16.99 8.20 8.64
N LEU A 105 -18.09 8.68 8.34
CA LEU A 105 -18.74 9.61 9.16
C LEU A 105 -19.43 8.89 10.23
N LYS A 106 -19.18 9.27 11.44
CA LYS A 106 -19.80 8.66 12.43
C LYS A 106 -20.91 9.43 12.76
N VAL A 107 -21.96 8.98 12.74
CA VAL A 107 -23.10 9.74 13.05
C VAL A 107 -23.64 9.35 14.31
#